data_1669d66df7cd1a81c14ac622a3331e11
#
_entry.id   1669d66df7cd1a81c14ac622a3331e11
#
_cell.length_a   1.000
_cell.length_b   1.000
_cell.length_c   1.000
_cell.angle_alpha   90.00
_cell.angle_beta   90.00
_cell.angle_gamma   90.00
#
_symmetry.space_group_name_H-M   'P 1'
#
loop_
_entity.id
_entity.type
_entity.pdbx_description
1 polymer ?
#
loop_
_entity_poly.entity_id
_entity_poly.type
_entity_poly.pdbx_seq_one_letter_code
_entity_poly.pdbx_strand_id
1 'polypeptide(L)'
;RAAGRRFQVYLLQAGIPQPHIAYDRRIEKIDVPYPFYSKAQFKNLPVDIRNMDIRAEFIFEKTRAIMPDILMTEYFPFGRSECFLELSKAFLLLKNMKKKIFATIGYPYITLDVIKNTTRFFQYTRFYDKIFIHTPKRFEYPFFIDLVPDDERRRLYASIFETLKDKIIHTGYILPEYEEGLTHAQTEKLSASWKRSTGTRLLVSRGGGTTCPKIIAASILAQKYLNGAYPMLLSCGPATGKKEMSFFKGLIRKHRIKNTIIVPYLPHFGQYLKTCDISISLAGYNTSAQLLRFGKKCIVVPYTVLARSGWINDQTPRSRLLEKYLNARLFDYDELRSEPLARAIEQWTQAPAPRPLPPSSFQGAANTVKNILKLLFTKESVVNKNTI
;
A
#
# COMPACT_ATOMS: atom_id res chain seq x y z
N ARG A 1 13.17 5.21 -10.70
CA ARG A 1 13.21 6.16 -11.85
C ARG A 1 13.54 7.58 -11.43
N ALA A 2 12.94 8.09 -10.35
CA ALA A 2 13.22 9.45 -9.86
C ALA A 2 14.71 9.70 -9.51
N ALA A 3 15.47 8.66 -9.15
CA ALA A 3 16.90 8.74 -8.87
C ALA A 3 17.78 8.86 -10.13
N GLY A 4 17.25 8.56 -11.32
CA GLY A 4 17.99 8.61 -12.58
C GLY A 4 19.21 7.70 -12.61
N ARG A 5 20.28 8.14 -13.32
CA ARG A 5 21.55 7.40 -13.43
C ARG A 5 22.50 7.58 -12.23
N ARG A 6 22.11 8.32 -11.20
CA ARG A 6 22.97 8.66 -10.07
C ARG A 6 23.08 7.58 -9.01
N PHE A 7 22.21 6.57 -9.04
CA PHE A 7 22.17 5.51 -8.04
C PHE A 7 22.20 4.12 -8.68
N GLN A 8 23.04 3.25 -8.13
CA GLN A 8 22.87 1.81 -8.26
C GLN A 8 21.86 1.37 -7.20
N VAL A 9 20.81 0.67 -7.59
CA VAL A 9 19.74 0.25 -6.69
C VAL A 9 19.71 -1.26 -6.59
N TYR A 10 19.76 -1.76 -5.35
CA TYR A 10 19.58 -3.17 -5.00
C TYR A 10 18.26 -3.31 -4.27
N LEU A 11 17.42 -4.26 -4.69
CA LEU A 11 16.16 -4.57 -4.04
C LEU A 11 16.25 -5.94 -3.36
N LEU A 12 16.37 -5.96 -2.03
CA LEU A 12 16.25 -7.19 -1.28
C LEU A 12 14.76 -7.52 -1.09
N GLN A 13 14.29 -8.53 -1.81
CA GLN A 13 12.91 -8.98 -1.72
C GLN A 13 12.79 -10.09 -0.70
N ALA A 14 12.20 -9.75 0.45
CA ALA A 14 12.05 -10.65 1.58
C ALA A 14 10.68 -11.36 1.63
N GLY A 15 9.74 -10.96 0.80
CA GLY A 15 8.39 -11.53 0.72
C GLY A 15 8.23 -12.58 -0.37
N ILE A 16 6.98 -13.04 -0.57
CA ILE A 16 6.64 -13.97 -1.66
C ILE A 16 6.97 -13.32 -3.01
N PRO A 17 7.70 -14.01 -3.89
CA PRO A 17 7.99 -13.51 -5.22
C PRO A 17 6.71 -13.10 -5.97
N GLN A 18 6.75 -11.94 -6.62
CA GLN A 18 5.63 -11.39 -7.38
C GLN A 18 5.99 -11.41 -8.88
N PRO A 19 5.78 -12.52 -9.59
CA PRO A 19 6.26 -12.71 -10.96
C PRO A 19 5.62 -11.77 -11.99
N HIS A 20 4.47 -11.16 -11.61
CA HIS A 20 3.75 -10.19 -12.45
C HIS A 20 4.26 -8.76 -12.30
N ILE A 21 5.19 -8.49 -11.38
CA ILE A 21 5.81 -7.16 -11.22
C ILE A 21 7.09 -7.13 -12.05
N ALA A 22 7.09 -6.28 -13.07
CA ALA A 22 8.31 -5.95 -13.80
C ALA A 22 9.09 -4.87 -13.05
N TYR A 23 10.35 -5.14 -12.82
CA TYR A 23 11.28 -4.18 -12.24
C TYR A 23 12.05 -3.47 -13.35
N ASP A 24 12.44 -2.22 -13.10
CA ASP A 24 13.37 -1.51 -13.96
C ASP A 24 14.69 -2.29 -14.03
N ARG A 25 15.21 -2.52 -15.24
CA ARG A 25 16.47 -3.28 -15.49
C ARG A 25 17.69 -2.73 -14.78
N ARG A 26 17.61 -1.50 -14.27
CA ARG A 26 18.66 -0.86 -13.46
C ARG A 26 18.61 -1.24 -11.99
N ILE A 27 17.59 -1.98 -11.58
CA ILE A 27 17.43 -2.49 -10.22
C ILE A 27 17.94 -3.92 -10.20
N GLU A 28 18.97 -4.18 -9.42
CA GLU A 28 19.42 -5.54 -9.14
C GLU A 28 18.52 -6.13 -8.04
N LYS A 29 17.72 -7.12 -8.44
CA LYS A 29 16.83 -7.81 -7.51
C LYS A 29 17.56 -8.98 -6.86
N ILE A 30 17.50 -9.01 -5.53
CA ILE A 30 18.08 -10.08 -4.70
C ILE A 30 16.94 -10.70 -3.90
N ASP A 31 16.61 -11.96 -4.18
CA ASP A 31 15.59 -12.68 -3.43
C ASP A 31 16.22 -13.23 -2.13
N VAL A 32 15.66 -12.84 -0.99
CA VAL A 32 16.06 -13.36 0.32
C VAL A 32 15.49 -14.78 0.46
N PRO A 33 16.31 -15.77 0.88
CA PRO A 33 15.85 -17.15 1.02
C PRO A 33 14.70 -17.26 2.03
N TYR A 34 13.85 -18.26 1.87
CA TYR A 34 12.70 -18.50 2.73
C TYR A 34 11.80 -17.27 2.86
N PRO A 35 10.94 -16.98 1.87
CA PRO A 35 10.10 -15.79 1.85
C PRO A 35 9.35 -15.60 3.15
N PHE A 36 9.35 -14.37 3.66
CA PHE A 36 8.60 -14.01 4.84
C PHE A 36 7.11 -13.96 4.52
N TYR A 37 6.33 -14.74 5.24
CA TYR A 37 4.88 -14.76 5.12
C TYR A 37 4.25 -13.99 6.29
N SER A 38 3.20 -13.24 6.06
CA SER A 38 2.48 -12.59 7.15
C SER A 38 1.76 -13.62 8.04
N LYS A 39 1.64 -13.34 9.34
CA LYS A 39 0.90 -14.22 10.29
C LYS A 39 -0.49 -14.64 9.81
N ALA A 40 -1.17 -13.83 9.00
CA ALA A 40 -2.48 -14.16 8.43
C ALA A 40 -2.42 -15.30 7.41
N GLN A 41 -1.28 -15.49 6.74
CA GLN A 41 -1.03 -16.59 5.80
C GLN A 41 -0.49 -17.84 6.50
N PHE A 42 -0.09 -17.71 7.78
CA PHE A 42 0.62 -18.69 8.59
C PHE A 42 -0.18 -19.38 9.66
N LYS A 43 -1.49 -19.37 9.61
CA LYS A 43 -2.26 -20.04 10.65
C LYS A 43 -1.78 -21.46 11.01
N ASN A 44 -0.94 -22.09 10.19
CA ASN A 44 -0.51 -23.48 10.34
C ASN A 44 1.00 -23.75 10.14
N LEU A 45 1.87 -22.74 10.05
CA LEU A 45 3.30 -22.98 9.92
C LEU A 45 4.04 -22.35 11.12
N PRO A 46 4.83 -23.11 11.90
CA PRO A 46 5.71 -22.51 12.87
C PRO A 46 6.69 -21.60 12.14
N VAL A 47 6.85 -20.37 12.64
CA VAL A 47 7.96 -19.51 12.22
C VAL A 47 9.21 -20.25 12.68
N ASP A 48 9.88 -20.95 11.77
CA ASP A 48 11.11 -21.63 12.09
C ASP A 48 12.17 -20.56 12.35
N ILE A 49 12.57 -20.43 13.62
CA ILE A 49 13.60 -19.48 14.07
C ILE A 49 14.89 -19.69 13.27
N ARG A 50 15.20 -20.93 12.87
CA ARG A 50 16.37 -21.25 12.02
C ARG A 50 16.31 -20.53 10.67
N ASN A 51 15.12 -20.41 10.09
CA ASN A 51 14.96 -19.67 8.83
C ASN A 51 15.22 -18.17 9.01
N MET A 52 14.92 -17.62 10.18
CA MET A 52 15.22 -16.22 10.49
C MET A 52 16.72 -15.98 10.61
N ASP A 53 17.47 -16.89 11.23
CA ASP A 53 18.93 -16.79 11.34
C ASP A 53 19.60 -16.89 9.94
N ILE A 54 19.16 -17.82 9.10
CA ILE A 54 19.65 -17.96 7.73
C ILE A 54 19.37 -16.67 6.94
N ARG A 55 18.19 -16.09 7.08
CA ARG A 55 17.82 -14.84 6.43
C ARG A 55 18.66 -13.66 6.93
N ALA A 56 18.85 -13.58 8.25
CA ALA A 56 19.67 -12.54 8.87
C ALA A 56 21.12 -12.59 8.36
N GLU A 57 21.70 -13.79 8.30
CA GLU A 57 23.06 -13.98 7.77
C GLU A 57 23.14 -13.63 6.28
N PHE A 58 22.19 -14.08 5.50
CA PHE A 58 22.13 -13.73 4.06
C PHE A 58 22.05 -12.20 3.84
N ILE A 59 21.17 -11.51 4.56
CA ILE A 59 21.02 -10.04 4.47
C ILE A 59 22.31 -9.34 4.91
N PHE A 60 22.93 -9.82 5.99
CA PHE A 60 24.20 -9.29 6.48
C PHE A 60 25.32 -9.44 5.43
N GLU A 61 25.53 -10.66 4.88
CA GLU A 61 26.55 -10.93 3.88
C GLU A 61 26.32 -10.13 2.60
N LYS A 62 25.08 -10.01 2.14
CA LYS A 62 24.76 -9.15 0.99
C LYS A 62 25.03 -7.68 1.28
N THR A 63 24.67 -7.20 2.47
CA THR A 63 24.95 -5.82 2.89
C THR A 63 26.46 -5.57 2.97
N ARG A 64 27.23 -6.53 3.48
CA ARG A 64 28.70 -6.46 3.57
C ARG A 64 29.35 -6.46 2.19
N ALA A 65 28.88 -7.29 1.28
CA ALA A 65 29.42 -7.37 -0.08
C ALA A 65 29.11 -6.13 -0.92
N ILE A 66 27.89 -5.59 -0.81
CA ILE A 66 27.44 -4.41 -1.56
C ILE A 66 27.99 -3.11 -0.92
N MET A 67 28.09 -3.06 0.40
CA MET A 67 28.49 -1.90 1.19
C MET A 67 27.73 -0.62 0.77
N PRO A 68 26.41 -0.62 0.83
CA PRO A 68 25.60 0.47 0.30
C PRO A 68 25.84 1.78 1.09
N ASP A 69 25.75 2.91 0.41
CA ASP A 69 25.78 4.23 1.08
C ASP A 69 24.50 4.48 1.86
N ILE A 70 23.40 3.86 1.44
CA ILE A 70 22.09 3.96 2.05
C ILE A 70 21.45 2.58 2.13
N LEU A 71 20.97 2.20 3.31
CA LEU A 71 19.99 1.13 3.48
C LEU A 71 18.62 1.76 3.73
N MET A 72 17.61 1.30 2.99
CA MET A 72 16.24 1.77 3.16
C MET A 72 15.31 0.59 3.45
N THR A 73 14.52 0.70 4.51
CA THR A 73 13.51 -0.30 4.85
C THR A 73 12.11 0.20 4.50
N GLU A 74 11.22 -0.71 4.13
CA GLU A 74 9.82 -0.41 3.90
C GLU A 74 8.98 -0.96 5.07
N TYR A 75 8.15 -0.11 5.67
CA TYR A 75 7.22 -0.36 6.75
C TYR A 75 7.85 -0.62 8.14
N PHE A 76 8.97 -1.33 8.26
CA PHE A 76 9.71 -1.43 9.52
C PHE A 76 10.41 -0.09 9.84
N PRO A 77 10.37 0.44 11.08
CA PRO A 77 9.95 -0.20 12.34
C PRO A 77 8.49 0.04 12.76
N PHE A 78 7.66 0.66 11.94
CA PHE A 78 6.25 0.98 12.26
C PHE A 78 5.33 -0.24 12.29
N GLY A 79 5.80 -1.35 11.81
CA GLY A 79 5.21 -2.68 11.87
C GLY A 79 6.27 -3.73 11.54
N ARG A 80 5.88 -5.01 11.55
CA ARG A 80 6.79 -6.13 11.28
C ARG A 80 8.00 -6.13 12.22
N SER A 81 7.75 -5.98 13.53
CA SER A 81 8.80 -5.89 14.55
C SER A 81 9.79 -7.07 14.53
N GLU A 82 9.37 -8.23 14.04
CA GLU A 82 10.19 -9.41 13.78
C GLU A 82 11.34 -9.17 12.78
N CYS A 83 11.19 -8.24 11.84
CA CYS A 83 12.25 -7.90 10.88
C CYS A 83 13.52 -7.36 11.55
N PHE A 84 13.46 -6.93 12.80
CA PHE A 84 14.66 -6.48 13.51
C PHE A 84 15.70 -7.60 13.66
N LEU A 85 15.29 -8.82 13.90
CA LEU A 85 16.20 -9.96 14.01
C LEU A 85 16.99 -10.16 12.70
N GLU A 86 16.33 -9.97 11.57
CA GLU A 86 16.96 -10.11 10.24
C GLU A 86 17.88 -8.93 9.88
N LEU A 87 17.54 -7.72 10.35
CA LEU A 87 18.21 -6.48 9.94
C LEU A 87 19.30 -6.01 10.91
N SER A 88 19.29 -6.50 12.16
CA SER A 88 20.12 -5.97 13.24
C SER A 88 21.62 -5.98 12.93
N LYS A 89 22.17 -7.09 12.41
CA LYS A 89 23.58 -7.20 12.02
C LYS A 89 23.95 -6.20 10.91
N ALA A 90 23.09 -6.09 9.90
CA ALA A 90 23.28 -5.13 8.81
C ALA A 90 23.24 -3.66 9.30
N PHE A 91 22.31 -3.36 10.21
CA PHE A 91 22.23 -2.01 10.81
C PHE A 91 23.50 -1.66 11.59
N LEU A 92 24.00 -2.58 12.44
CA LEU A 92 25.22 -2.37 13.20
C LEU A 92 26.42 -2.15 12.29
N LEU A 93 26.58 -2.99 11.25
CA LEU A 93 27.65 -2.83 10.27
C LEU A 93 27.60 -1.44 9.63
N LEU A 94 26.45 -1.04 9.12
CA LEU A 94 26.32 0.24 8.41
C LEU A 94 26.51 1.45 9.34
N LYS A 95 26.04 1.38 10.59
CA LYS A 95 26.29 2.45 11.56
C LYS A 95 27.77 2.59 11.92
N ASN A 96 28.47 1.47 12.11
CA ASN A 96 29.93 1.49 12.34
C ASN A 96 30.68 2.10 11.15
N MET A 97 30.18 1.88 9.93
CA MET A 97 30.73 2.46 8.71
C MET A 97 30.19 3.86 8.38
N LYS A 98 29.45 4.49 9.30
CA LYS A 98 28.83 5.82 9.14
C LYS A 98 27.93 5.95 7.92
N LYS A 99 27.34 4.84 7.46
CA LYS A 99 26.39 4.81 6.35
C LYS A 99 25.01 5.24 6.82
N LYS A 100 24.16 5.68 5.89
CA LYS A 100 22.82 6.19 6.20
C LYS A 100 21.78 5.06 6.21
N ILE A 101 20.85 5.13 7.17
CA ILE A 101 19.73 4.19 7.26
C ILE A 101 18.43 4.99 7.29
N PHE A 102 17.52 4.69 6.35
CA PHE A 102 16.23 5.36 6.24
C PHE A 102 15.09 4.36 6.36
N ALA A 103 13.99 4.77 7.01
CA ALA A 103 12.73 4.06 6.94
C ALA A 103 11.79 4.73 5.94
N THR A 104 10.96 3.93 5.28
CA THR A 104 9.86 4.43 4.46
C THR A 104 8.55 3.82 4.90
N ILE A 105 7.50 4.61 4.90
CA ILE A 105 6.15 4.15 5.21
C ILE A 105 5.15 4.93 4.35
N GLY A 106 4.22 4.18 3.75
CA GLY A 106 3.19 4.79 2.91
C GLY A 106 2.24 5.68 3.70
N TYR A 107 1.98 5.33 4.94
CA TYR A 107 1.04 6.00 5.83
C TYR A 107 1.55 5.95 7.27
N PRO A 108 1.41 7.00 8.08
CA PRO A 108 1.93 7.04 9.46
C PRO A 108 1.10 6.15 10.39
N TYR A 109 1.17 4.86 10.16
CA TYR A 109 0.45 3.84 10.91
C TYR A 109 1.42 3.03 11.77
N ILE A 110 1.08 2.87 13.02
CA ILE A 110 1.83 2.09 14.00
C ILE A 110 0.98 0.88 14.40
N THR A 111 1.53 -0.31 14.26
CA THR A 111 0.82 -1.53 14.65
C THR A 111 0.67 -1.64 16.17
N LEU A 112 -0.29 -2.43 16.63
CA LEU A 112 -0.49 -2.68 18.07
C LEU A 112 0.74 -3.30 18.74
N ASP A 113 1.51 -4.12 18.02
CA ASP A 113 2.75 -4.69 18.55
C ASP A 113 3.75 -3.61 18.95
N VAL A 114 3.83 -2.55 18.15
CA VAL A 114 4.65 -1.37 18.44
C VAL A 114 4.08 -0.60 19.63
N ILE A 115 2.77 -0.39 19.67
CA ILE A 115 2.10 0.32 20.77
C ILE A 115 2.30 -0.43 22.10
N LYS A 116 2.21 -1.75 22.09
CA LYS A 116 2.45 -2.59 23.27
C LYS A 116 3.91 -2.62 23.73
N ASN A 117 4.85 -2.28 22.86
CA ASN A 117 6.27 -2.33 23.16
C ASN A 117 7.02 -1.11 22.62
N THR A 118 6.62 0.07 23.07
CA THR A 118 7.19 1.36 22.65
C THR A 118 8.68 1.49 22.95
N THR A 119 9.16 0.92 24.05
CA THR A 119 10.59 0.91 24.37
C THR A 119 11.40 0.25 23.27
N ARG A 120 10.96 -0.94 22.81
CA ARG A 120 11.61 -1.66 21.72
C ARG A 120 11.50 -0.89 20.40
N PHE A 121 10.36 -0.29 20.13
CA PHE A 121 10.19 0.56 18.96
C PHE A 121 11.19 1.71 18.94
N PHE A 122 11.37 2.43 20.06
CA PHE A 122 12.35 3.50 20.13
C PHE A 122 13.80 3.00 20.02
N GLN A 123 14.10 1.79 20.52
CA GLN A 123 15.41 1.17 20.27
C GLN A 123 15.65 0.97 18.77
N TYR A 124 14.64 0.53 18.02
CA TYR A 124 14.75 0.35 16.57
C TYR A 124 14.89 1.67 15.84
N THR A 125 14.13 2.69 16.22
CA THR A 125 14.17 4.00 15.58
C THR A 125 15.51 4.73 15.75
N ARG A 126 16.35 4.34 16.71
CA ARG A 126 17.72 4.90 16.87
C ARG A 126 18.61 4.62 15.67
N PHE A 127 18.41 3.51 14.97
CA PHE A 127 19.21 3.18 13.79
C PHE A 127 18.92 4.09 12.60
N TYR A 128 17.75 4.71 12.55
CA TYR A 128 17.34 5.51 11.41
C TYR A 128 17.79 6.96 11.50
N ASP A 129 18.38 7.44 10.41
CA ASP A 129 18.73 8.85 10.25
C ASP A 129 17.50 9.69 9.89
N LYS A 130 16.64 9.17 9.00
CA LYS A 130 15.36 9.79 8.62
C LYS A 130 14.28 8.73 8.36
N ILE A 131 13.03 9.19 8.41
CA ILE A 131 11.81 8.41 8.19
C ILE A 131 11.00 9.17 7.15
N PHE A 132 10.82 8.57 5.98
CA PHE A 132 10.01 9.15 4.92
C PHE A 132 8.57 8.64 5.01
N ILE A 133 7.63 9.55 5.19
CA ILE A 133 6.20 9.26 5.17
C ILE A 133 5.65 9.69 3.81
N HIS A 134 5.15 8.72 3.05
CA HIS A 134 4.69 8.94 1.67
C HIS A 134 3.25 9.44 1.59
N THR A 135 2.93 10.42 2.45
CA THR A 135 1.66 11.16 2.44
C THR A 135 1.89 12.62 2.78
N PRO A 136 1.06 13.54 2.28
CA PRO A 136 1.08 14.92 2.74
C PRO A 136 0.57 15.01 4.18
N LYS A 137 1.34 15.62 5.07
CA LYS A 137 1.01 15.76 6.50
C LYS A 137 -0.41 16.31 6.73
N ARG A 138 -0.81 17.29 5.93
CA ARG A 138 -2.11 17.97 6.06
C ARG A 138 -3.33 17.10 5.75
N PHE A 139 -3.16 15.95 5.05
CA PHE A 139 -4.29 15.14 4.60
C PHE A 139 -4.57 13.92 5.45
N GLU A 140 -3.57 13.32 6.08
CA GLU A 140 -3.74 12.03 6.73
C GLU A 140 -3.53 12.05 8.24
N TYR A 141 -2.57 12.83 8.71
CA TYR A 141 -2.19 12.83 10.13
C TYR A 141 -3.36 13.13 11.09
N PRO A 142 -4.18 14.19 10.87
CA PRO A 142 -5.29 14.50 11.77
C PRO A 142 -6.34 13.39 11.85
N PHE A 143 -6.64 12.76 10.72
CA PHE A 143 -7.65 11.69 10.65
C PHE A 143 -7.26 10.42 11.37
N PHE A 144 -5.98 10.16 11.48
CA PHE A 144 -5.50 8.97 12.13
C PHE A 144 -5.61 9.09 13.66
N ILE A 145 -5.25 10.24 14.22
CA ILE A 145 -5.31 10.50 15.66
C ILE A 145 -6.78 10.43 16.15
N ASP A 146 -7.70 11.00 15.39
CA ASP A 146 -9.13 11.02 15.75
C ASP A 146 -9.77 9.62 15.75
N LEU A 147 -9.15 8.66 15.08
CA LEU A 147 -9.67 7.28 14.97
C LEU A 147 -9.06 6.33 16.01
N VAL A 148 -8.12 6.77 16.82
CA VAL A 148 -7.60 5.98 17.94
C VAL A 148 -8.65 5.98 19.06
N PRO A 149 -9.19 4.79 19.44
CA PRO A 149 -10.43 4.72 20.21
C PRO A 149 -10.34 5.18 21.66
N ASP A 150 -9.16 5.24 22.24
CA ASP A 150 -8.98 5.72 23.62
C ASP A 150 -7.93 6.83 23.72
N ASP A 151 -8.11 7.68 24.74
CA ASP A 151 -7.28 8.86 24.95
C ASP A 151 -5.84 8.53 25.33
N GLU A 152 -5.59 7.40 25.96
CA GLU A 152 -4.25 6.98 26.33
C GLU A 152 -3.45 6.59 25.08
N ARG A 153 -4.03 5.77 24.22
CA ARG A 153 -3.43 5.40 22.93
C ARG A 153 -3.25 6.62 22.03
N ARG A 154 -4.21 7.53 22.03
CA ARG A 154 -4.13 8.78 21.26
C ARG A 154 -2.93 9.62 21.72
N ARG A 155 -2.76 9.80 23.03
CA ARG A 155 -1.62 10.50 23.61
C ARG A 155 -0.29 9.79 23.31
N LEU A 156 -0.26 8.47 23.45
CA LEU A 156 0.92 7.66 23.12
C LEU A 156 1.31 7.82 21.63
N TYR A 157 0.33 7.77 20.76
CA TYR A 157 0.53 7.99 19.33
C TYR A 157 1.14 9.37 19.04
N ALA A 158 0.54 10.40 19.61
CA ALA A 158 1.03 11.78 19.48
C ALA A 158 2.46 11.92 20.02
N SER A 159 2.77 11.29 21.16
CA SER A 159 4.09 11.34 21.78
C SER A 159 5.17 10.64 20.94
N ILE A 160 4.83 9.54 20.26
CA ILE A 160 5.75 8.84 19.35
C ILE A 160 6.11 9.75 18.17
N PHE A 161 5.14 10.37 17.54
CA PHE A 161 5.39 11.26 16.40
C PHE A 161 6.09 12.54 16.81
N GLU A 162 5.80 13.08 17.99
CA GLU A 162 6.52 14.24 18.53
C GLU A 162 7.98 13.88 18.81
N THR A 163 8.25 12.72 19.40
CA THR A 163 9.63 12.23 19.65
C THR A 163 10.42 12.03 18.37
N LEU A 164 9.76 11.64 17.28
CA LEU A 164 10.40 11.38 15.99
C LEU A 164 10.33 12.55 15.01
N LYS A 165 9.77 13.70 15.40
CA LYS A 165 9.49 14.81 14.49
C LYS A 165 10.71 15.28 13.68
N ASP A 166 11.89 15.29 14.28
CA ASP A 166 13.12 15.72 13.62
C ASP A 166 13.66 14.68 12.62
N LYS A 167 13.21 13.44 12.72
CA LYS A 167 13.53 12.37 11.77
C LYS A 167 12.50 12.26 10.66
N ILE A 168 11.26 12.71 10.85
CA ILE A 168 10.16 12.53 9.92
C ILE A 168 10.19 13.56 8.80
N ILE A 169 10.05 13.06 7.57
CA ILE A 169 9.92 13.87 6.36
C ILE A 169 8.69 13.39 5.60
N HIS A 170 7.65 14.24 5.50
CA HIS A 170 6.50 13.99 4.65
C HIS A 170 6.84 14.32 3.20
N THR A 171 6.73 13.33 2.31
CA THR A 171 7.14 13.49 0.91
C THR A 171 5.96 13.71 -0.05
N GLY A 172 4.76 13.40 0.38
CA GLY A 172 3.59 13.28 -0.50
C GLY A 172 3.43 11.87 -1.06
N TYR A 173 2.31 11.62 -1.71
CA TYR A 173 2.00 10.29 -2.26
C TYR A 173 3.00 9.85 -3.32
N ILE A 174 3.39 8.58 -3.26
CA ILE A 174 4.08 7.89 -4.35
C ILE A 174 3.03 7.10 -5.12
N LEU A 175 2.91 7.39 -6.40
CA LEU A 175 2.07 6.62 -7.31
C LEU A 175 2.93 5.70 -8.17
N PRO A 176 2.43 4.50 -8.51
CA PRO A 176 3.08 3.68 -9.51
C PRO A 176 3.19 4.46 -10.83
N GLU A 177 4.37 4.51 -11.42
CA GLU A 177 4.52 4.96 -12.80
C GLU A 177 4.06 3.83 -13.73
N TYR A 178 3.26 4.18 -14.72
CA TYR A 178 2.80 3.21 -15.71
C TYR A 178 3.82 3.14 -16.83
N GLU A 179 4.43 1.97 -17.02
CA GLU A 179 5.24 1.72 -18.20
C GLU A 179 4.32 1.55 -19.41
N GLU A 180 4.51 2.39 -20.42
CA GLU A 180 4.02 2.13 -21.75
C GLU A 180 4.78 0.90 -22.27
N GLY A 181 4.07 -0.19 -22.58
CA GLY A 181 4.67 -1.34 -23.27
C GLY A 181 4.62 -2.71 -22.59
N LEU A 182 4.27 -2.82 -21.31
CA LEU A 182 4.03 -4.14 -20.71
C LEU A 182 2.55 -4.52 -20.87
N THR A 183 2.22 -5.12 -21.99
CA THR A 183 0.86 -5.54 -22.30
C THR A 183 0.66 -7.01 -21.95
N HIS A 184 -0.32 -7.30 -21.10
CA HIS A 184 -0.88 -8.62 -20.99
C HIS A 184 -2.01 -8.73 -22.03
N ALA A 185 -1.66 -9.07 -23.27
CA ALA A 185 -2.56 -9.06 -24.44
C ALA A 185 -3.93 -9.71 -24.17
N GLN A 186 -3.96 -10.81 -23.40
CA GLN A 186 -5.21 -11.47 -23.04
C GLN A 186 -6.09 -10.60 -22.12
N THR A 187 -5.52 -9.94 -21.11
CA THR A 187 -6.28 -9.08 -20.21
C THR A 187 -6.74 -7.81 -20.93
N GLU A 188 -5.92 -7.25 -21.82
CA GLU A 188 -6.31 -6.13 -22.66
C GLU A 188 -7.44 -6.48 -23.60
N LYS A 189 -7.38 -7.62 -24.26
CA LYS A 189 -8.47 -8.12 -25.12
C LYS A 189 -9.78 -8.28 -24.33
N LEU A 190 -9.75 -8.88 -23.15
CA LEU A 190 -10.92 -9.05 -22.29
C LEU A 190 -11.50 -7.71 -21.82
N SER A 191 -10.65 -6.76 -21.47
CA SER A 191 -11.09 -5.45 -20.97
C SER A 191 -11.43 -4.44 -22.08
N ALA A 192 -11.09 -4.73 -23.33
CA ALA A 192 -11.33 -3.82 -24.45
C ALA A 192 -12.83 -3.53 -24.67
N SER A 193 -13.70 -4.52 -24.50
CA SER A 193 -15.15 -4.31 -24.59
C SER A 193 -15.66 -3.39 -23.49
N TRP A 194 -15.16 -3.53 -22.26
CA TRP A 194 -15.50 -2.63 -21.17
C TRP A 194 -14.99 -1.18 -21.41
N LYS A 195 -13.77 -1.02 -21.95
CA LYS A 195 -13.24 0.31 -22.30
C LYS A 195 -14.09 1.03 -23.35
N ARG A 196 -14.66 0.27 -24.30
CA ARG A 196 -15.51 0.80 -25.38
C ARG A 196 -16.98 0.87 -25.03
N SER A 197 -17.41 0.33 -23.88
CA SER A 197 -18.82 0.38 -23.50
C SER A 197 -19.30 1.81 -23.29
N THR A 198 -20.55 2.05 -23.63
CA THR A 198 -21.26 3.29 -23.33
C THR A 198 -21.90 3.22 -21.94
N GLY A 199 -22.17 4.36 -21.33
CA GLY A 199 -22.75 4.47 -19.99
C GLY A 199 -21.73 4.42 -18.88
N THR A 200 -22.22 4.38 -17.63
CA THR A 200 -21.42 4.40 -16.42
C THR A 200 -20.64 3.12 -16.22
N ARG A 201 -19.32 3.19 -16.27
CA ARG A 201 -18.40 2.05 -16.14
C ARG A 201 -17.97 1.84 -14.71
N LEU A 202 -18.17 0.63 -14.22
CA LEU A 202 -17.80 0.23 -12.87
C LEU A 202 -16.46 -0.52 -12.87
N LEU A 203 -15.55 -0.14 -11.96
CA LEU A 203 -14.31 -0.86 -11.73
C LEU A 203 -14.30 -1.38 -10.29
N VAL A 204 -14.22 -2.69 -10.12
CA VAL A 204 -14.17 -3.34 -8.80
C VAL A 204 -12.78 -3.92 -8.55
N SER A 205 -12.22 -3.68 -7.35
CA SER A 205 -10.91 -4.22 -6.97
C SER A 205 -10.82 -4.52 -5.49
N ARG A 206 -10.26 -5.69 -5.15
CA ARG A 206 -9.90 -6.02 -3.77
C ARG A 206 -8.40 -5.83 -3.45
N GLY A 207 -7.65 -5.18 -4.35
CA GLY A 207 -6.22 -4.97 -4.17
C GLY A 207 -5.36 -6.20 -4.51
N GLY A 208 -4.12 -6.22 -4.01
CA GLY A 208 -3.13 -7.26 -4.37
C GLY A 208 -3.18 -8.55 -3.54
N GLY A 209 -3.92 -8.55 -2.42
CA GLY A 209 -3.96 -9.67 -1.49
C GLY A 209 -5.03 -10.74 -1.77
N THR A 210 -5.05 -11.76 -0.92
CA THR A 210 -6.07 -12.83 -0.92
C THR A 210 -7.28 -12.49 -0.04
N THR A 211 -7.25 -11.37 0.66
CA THR A 211 -8.28 -10.94 1.60
C THR A 211 -9.52 -10.40 0.86
N CYS A 212 -10.64 -10.36 1.56
CA CYS A 212 -11.86 -9.65 1.13
C CYS A 212 -12.57 -10.20 -0.14
N PRO A 213 -12.79 -11.52 -0.28
CA PRO A 213 -13.51 -12.06 -1.42
C PRO A 213 -14.96 -11.56 -1.51
N LYS A 214 -15.53 -11.14 -0.38
CA LYS A 214 -16.91 -10.66 -0.27
C LYS A 214 -17.19 -9.45 -1.16
N ILE A 215 -16.23 -8.53 -1.34
CA ILE A 215 -16.42 -7.37 -2.21
C ILE A 215 -16.64 -7.77 -3.68
N ILE A 216 -15.90 -8.80 -4.15
CA ILE A 216 -16.08 -9.33 -5.52
C ILE A 216 -17.43 -10.02 -5.66
N ALA A 217 -17.76 -10.92 -4.72
CA ALA A 217 -19.03 -11.65 -4.76
C ALA A 217 -20.25 -10.71 -4.66
N ALA A 218 -20.22 -9.74 -3.72
CA ALA A 218 -21.29 -8.76 -3.57
C ALA A 218 -21.48 -7.90 -4.81
N SER A 219 -20.37 -7.48 -5.47
CA SER A 219 -20.43 -6.68 -6.70
C SER A 219 -20.99 -7.49 -7.88
N ILE A 220 -20.60 -8.77 -8.03
CA ILE A 220 -21.19 -9.65 -9.04
C ILE A 220 -22.71 -9.75 -8.83
N LEU A 221 -23.15 -10.03 -7.60
CA LEU A 221 -24.56 -10.21 -7.31
C LEU A 221 -25.34 -8.87 -7.32
N ALA A 222 -24.70 -7.72 -7.11
CA ALA A 222 -25.34 -6.42 -7.27
C ALA A 222 -25.82 -6.20 -8.71
N GLN A 223 -25.10 -6.72 -9.72
CA GLN A 223 -25.54 -6.66 -11.12
C GLN A 223 -26.91 -7.32 -11.38
N LYS A 224 -27.33 -8.26 -10.53
CA LYS A 224 -28.68 -8.82 -10.64
C LYS A 224 -29.76 -7.76 -10.35
N TYR A 225 -29.54 -6.92 -9.34
CA TYR A 225 -30.46 -5.84 -8.98
C TYR A 225 -30.38 -4.67 -9.96
N LEU A 226 -29.23 -4.48 -10.60
CA LEU A 226 -28.98 -3.47 -11.63
C LEU A 226 -29.40 -3.92 -13.04
N ASN A 227 -29.95 -5.14 -13.18
CA ASN A 227 -30.33 -5.73 -14.48
C ASN A 227 -29.19 -5.70 -15.54
N GLY A 228 -27.93 -5.67 -15.08
CA GLY A 228 -26.77 -5.56 -15.96
C GLY A 228 -26.64 -4.21 -16.69
N ALA A 229 -27.27 -3.15 -16.17
CA ALA A 229 -27.27 -1.82 -16.82
C ALA A 229 -25.87 -1.21 -16.92
N TYR A 230 -24.97 -1.54 -15.97
CA TYR A 230 -23.66 -0.91 -15.86
C TYR A 230 -22.53 -1.88 -16.25
N PRO A 231 -21.72 -1.59 -17.28
CA PRO A 231 -20.55 -2.40 -17.59
C PRO A 231 -19.59 -2.45 -16.40
N MET A 232 -19.32 -3.66 -15.91
CA MET A 232 -18.51 -3.91 -14.71
C MET A 232 -17.26 -4.72 -15.05
N LEU A 233 -16.09 -4.19 -14.64
CA LEU A 233 -14.81 -4.89 -14.71
C LEU A 233 -14.31 -5.18 -13.29
N LEU A 234 -14.09 -6.47 -12.98
CA LEU A 234 -13.62 -6.91 -11.68
C LEU A 234 -12.20 -7.44 -11.76
N SER A 235 -11.31 -6.85 -10.95
CA SER A 235 -9.96 -7.33 -10.70
C SER A 235 -9.90 -8.05 -9.35
N CYS A 236 -9.73 -9.36 -9.40
CA CYS A 236 -9.75 -10.20 -8.19
C CYS A 236 -8.46 -10.12 -7.36
N GLY A 237 -7.37 -9.61 -7.96
CA GLY A 237 -6.04 -9.55 -7.36
C GLY A 237 -5.14 -10.72 -7.81
N PRO A 238 -3.81 -10.47 -7.91
CA PRO A 238 -2.84 -11.43 -8.48
C PRO A 238 -2.70 -12.72 -7.66
N ALA A 239 -3.03 -12.66 -6.37
CA ALA A 239 -2.97 -13.83 -5.48
C ALA A 239 -4.25 -14.69 -5.49
N THR A 240 -5.21 -14.41 -6.39
CA THR A 240 -6.46 -15.19 -6.52
C THR A 240 -6.20 -16.58 -7.03
N GLY A 241 -6.51 -17.60 -6.23
CA GLY A 241 -6.36 -18.99 -6.60
C GLY A 241 -7.40 -19.46 -7.65
N LYS A 242 -7.07 -20.56 -8.35
CA LYS A 242 -7.97 -21.16 -9.37
C LYS A 242 -9.36 -21.52 -8.81
N LYS A 243 -9.44 -22.06 -7.61
CA LYS A 243 -10.71 -22.42 -6.93
C LYS A 243 -11.60 -21.20 -6.72
N GLU A 244 -11.03 -20.12 -6.22
CA GLU A 244 -11.75 -18.88 -5.95
C GLU A 244 -12.20 -18.18 -7.23
N MET A 245 -11.34 -18.16 -8.27
CA MET A 245 -11.73 -17.67 -9.59
C MET A 245 -12.89 -18.49 -10.20
N SER A 246 -12.83 -19.80 -10.04
CA SER A 246 -13.91 -20.70 -10.50
C SER A 246 -15.22 -20.42 -9.76
N PHE A 247 -15.17 -20.16 -8.45
CA PHE A 247 -16.34 -19.76 -7.66
C PHE A 247 -16.96 -18.47 -8.19
N PHE A 248 -16.19 -17.41 -8.41
CA PHE A 248 -16.72 -16.16 -8.94
C PHE A 248 -17.33 -16.30 -10.33
N LYS A 249 -16.67 -17.04 -11.23
CA LYS A 249 -17.23 -17.38 -12.55
C LYS A 249 -18.50 -18.21 -12.44
N GLY A 250 -18.58 -19.08 -11.43
CA GLY A 250 -19.77 -19.86 -11.10
C GLY A 250 -20.95 -18.97 -10.69
N LEU A 251 -20.73 -17.93 -9.88
CA LEU A 251 -21.77 -16.95 -9.53
C LEU A 251 -22.31 -16.23 -10.77
N ILE A 252 -21.43 -15.77 -11.65
CA ILE A 252 -21.85 -15.11 -12.91
C ILE A 252 -22.74 -16.03 -13.74
N ARG A 253 -22.35 -17.29 -13.94
CA ARG A 253 -23.13 -18.28 -14.72
C ARG A 253 -24.46 -18.63 -14.05
N LYS A 254 -24.41 -18.96 -12.72
CA LYS A 254 -25.60 -19.37 -11.96
C LYS A 254 -26.69 -18.30 -11.97
N HIS A 255 -26.31 -17.04 -11.84
CA HIS A 255 -27.25 -15.93 -11.78
C HIS A 255 -27.45 -15.22 -13.14
N ARG A 256 -26.90 -15.76 -14.24
CA ARG A 256 -27.00 -15.19 -15.61
C ARG A 256 -26.62 -13.70 -15.65
N ILE A 257 -25.59 -13.32 -14.90
CA ILE A 257 -25.13 -11.93 -14.80
C ILE A 257 -24.58 -11.43 -16.13
N LYS A 258 -25.12 -10.31 -16.60
CA LYS A 258 -24.73 -9.66 -17.87
C LYS A 258 -23.73 -8.53 -17.62
N ASN A 259 -23.07 -8.05 -18.67
CA ASN A 259 -22.17 -6.89 -18.68
C ASN A 259 -21.09 -6.90 -17.58
N THR A 260 -20.58 -8.09 -17.26
CA THR A 260 -19.59 -8.28 -16.20
C THR A 260 -18.40 -9.07 -16.71
N ILE A 261 -17.22 -8.45 -16.61
CA ILE A 261 -15.94 -9.06 -16.97
C ILE A 261 -15.14 -9.27 -15.68
N ILE A 262 -14.63 -10.48 -15.51
CA ILE A 262 -13.80 -10.82 -14.36
C ILE A 262 -12.40 -11.26 -14.80
N VAL A 263 -11.37 -10.67 -14.19
CA VAL A 263 -9.97 -11.00 -14.45
C VAL A 263 -9.23 -11.23 -13.13
N PRO A 264 -8.22 -12.11 -13.12
CA PRO A 264 -7.42 -12.30 -11.92
C PRO A 264 -6.62 -11.07 -11.57
N TYR A 265 -6.09 -10.36 -12.56
CA TYR A 265 -5.24 -9.19 -12.39
C TYR A 265 -5.40 -8.21 -13.54
N LEU A 266 -5.32 -6.91 -13.25
CA LEU A 266 -5.28 -5.83 -14.22
C LEU A 266 -3.89 -5.17 -14.17
N PRO A 267 -3.02 -5.43 -15.15
CA PRO A 267 -1.81 -4.64 -15.30
C PRO A 267 -2.20 -3.19 -15.56
N HIS A 268 -1.36 -2.24 -15.13
CA HIS A 268 -1.65 -0.81 -15.29
C HIS A 268 -3.00 -0.37 -14.70
N PHE A 269 -3.36 -0.91 -13.53
CA PHE A 269 -4.65 -0.70 -12.85
C PHE A 269 -5.11 0.77 -12.85
N GLY A 270 -4.18 1.72 -12.68
CA GLY A 270 -4.50 3.13 -12.67
C GLY A 270 -5.04 3.68 -14.00
N GLN A 271 -4.71 3.08 -15.15
CA GLN A 271 -5.33 3.47 -16.42
C GLN A 271 -6.81 3.10 -16.44
N TYR A 272 -7.16 1.92 -15.91
CA TYR A 272 -8.56 1.51 -15.77
C TYR A 272 -9.27 2.40 -14.74
N LEU A 273 -8.60 2.71 -13.63
CA LEU A 273 -9.14 3.61 -12.62
C LEU A 273 -9.36 5.03 -13.17
N LYS A 274 -8.46 5.53 -14.01
CA LYS A 274 -8.64 6.81 -14.71
C LYS A 274 -9.85 6.78 -15.67
N THR A 275 -10.13 5.63 -16.26
CA THR A 275 -11.18 5.45 -17.27
C THR A 275 -12.54 5.17 -16.67
N CYS A 276 -12.62 4.51 -15.49
CA CYS A 276 -13.90 4.20 -14.85
C CYS A 276 -14.64 5.45 -14.40
N ASP A 277 -15.95 5.32 -14.23
CA ASP A 277 -16.81 6.37 -13.70
C ASP A 277 -17.00 6.21 -12.20
N ILE A 278 -17.15 4.97 -11.71
CA ILE A 278 -17.25 4.63 -10.29
C ILE A 278 -16.28 3.49 -9.97
N SER A 279 -15.47 3.67 -8.94
CA SER A 279 -14.62 2.62 -8.36
C SER A 279 -15.25 2.01 -7.12
N ILE A 280 -15.25 0.69 -7.02
CA ILE A 280 -15.65 -0.07 -5.83
C ILE A 280 -14.42 -0.80 -5.32
N SER A 281 -13.89 -0.41 -4.16
CA SER A 281 -12.59 -0.93 -3.74
C SER A 281 -12.39 -0.92 -2.22
N LEU A 282 -11.35 -1.62 -1.79
CA LEU A 282 -10.80 -1.45 -0.45
C LEU A 282 -10.03 -0.13 -0.37
N ALA A 283 -9.82 0.37 0.87
CA ALA A 283 -9.01 1.56 1.10
C ALA A 283 -7.50 1.26 1.19
N GLY A 284 -6.97 0.44 0.27
CA GLY A 284 -5.53 0.20 0.18
C GLY A 284 -4.76 1.47 -0.23
N TYR A 285 -3.49 1.61 0.22
CA TYR A 285 -2.70 2.83 0.00
C TYR A 285 -2.66 3.26 -1.47
N ASN A 286 -2.22 2.38 -2.37
CA ASN A 286 -2.07 2.72 -3.79
C ASN A 286 -3.41 3.09 -4.46
N THR A 287 -4.47 2.34 -4.17
CA THR A 287 -5.80 2.61 -4.73
C THR A 287 -6.34 3.94 -4.21
N SER A 288 -6.22 4.21 -2.91
CA SER A 288 -6.66 5.47 -2.30
C SER A 288 -5.92 6.68 -2.88
N ALA A 289 -4.60 6.58 -3.01
CA ALA A 289 -3.79 7.65 -3.60
C ALA A 289 -4.17 7.92 -5.07
N GLN A 290 -4.47 6.88 -5.85
CA GLN A 290 -4.92 7.04 -7.24
C GLN A 290 -6.34 7.62 -7.33
N LEU A 291 -7.27 7.21 -6.46
CA LEU A 291 -8.61 7.79 -6.37
C LEU A 291 -8.55 9.29 -6.10
N LEU A 292 -7.73 9.70 -5.13
CA LEU A 292 -7.48 11.10 -4.80
C LEU A 292 -6.83 11.87 -5.97
N ARG A 293 -5.90 11.22 -6.69
CA ARG A 293 -5.22 11.82 -7.86
C ARG A 293 -6.16 12.09 -9.01
N PHE A 294 -7.10 11.16 -9.26
CA PHE A 294 -7.98 11.23 -10.42
C PHE A 294 -9.34 11.86 -10.11
N GLY A 295 -9.64 12.16 -8.84
CA GLY A 295 -10.95 12.69 -8.42
C GLY A 295 -12.07 11.73 -8.79
N LYS A 296 -11.99 10.46 -8.41
CA LYS A 296 -12.95 9.43 -8.82
C LYS A 296 -14.09 9.28 -7.84
N LYS A 297 -15.32 9.16 -8.35
CA LYS A 297 -16.44 8.65 -7.56
C LYS A 297 -16.07 7.28 -7.02
N CYS A 298 -16.24 7.03 -5.74
CA CYS A 298 -15.87 5.75 -5.16
C CYS A 298 -16.82 5.27 -4.07
N ILE A 299 -17.03 3.96 -4.07
CA ILE A 299 -17.65 3.19 -3.00
C ILE A 299 -16.52 2.41 -2.34
N VAL A 300 -16.31 2.63 -1.05
CA VAL A 300 -15.15 2.10 -0.34
C VAL A 300 -15.60 1.14 0.76
N VAL A 301 -14.99 -0.03 0.78
CA VAL A 301 -15.28 -1.09 1.74
C VAL A 301 -13.98 -1.39 2.51
N PRO A 302 -13.65 -0.64 3.57
CA PRO A 302 -12.44 -0.90 4.34
C PRO A 302 -12.52 -2.31 4.96
N TYR A 303 -11.39 -3.01 4.95
CA TYR A 303 -11.32 -4.33 5.57
C TYR A 303 -11.18 -4.20 7.08
N THR A 304 -12.30 -4.28 7.80
CA THR A 304 -12.41 -4.04 9.24
C THR A 304 -12.26 -5.31 10.08
N VAL A 305 -12.24 -6.49 9.49
CA VAL A 305 -12.21 -7.79 10.22
C VAL A 305 -11.05 -7.87 11.22
N LEU A 306 -9.92 -7.24 10.94
CA LEU A 306 -8.79 -7.16 11.87
C LEU A 306 -9.03 -6.18 13.04
N ALA A 307 -9.93 -5.21 12.88
CA ALA A 307 -10.24 -4.25 13.96
C ALA A 307 -10.94 -4.90 15.15
N ARG A 308 -11.67 -6.00 14.93
CA ARG A 308 -12.33 -6.77 16.01
C ARG A 308 -11.32 -7.46 16.95
N SER A 309 -10.10 -7.74 16.48
CA SER A 309 -9.01 -8.26 17.31
C SER A 309 -8.21 -7.15 18.03
N GLY A 310 -8.71 -5.91 18.03
CA GLY A 310 -8.03 -4.75 18.59
C GLY A 310 -6.91 -4.20 17.69
N TRP A 311 -6.81 -4.63 16.44
CA TRP A 311 -5.89 -4.09 15.46
C TRP A 311 -6.45 -2.80 14.86
N ILE A 312 -5.70 -1.72 14.94
CA ILE A 312 -6.02 -0.51 14.19
C ILE A 312 -5.70 -0.83 12.73
N ASN A 313 -6.72 -0.82 11.89
CA ASN A 313 -6.55 -1.06 10.46
C ASN A 313 -6.26 0.27 9.76
N ASP A 314 -5.18 0.33 8.99
CA ASP A 314 -4.79 1.50 8.22
C ASP A 314 -5.78 1.88 7.09
N GLN A 315 -6.72 0.99 6.74
CA GLN A 315 -7.74 1.26 5.74
C GLN A 315 -8.88 2.14 6.29
N THR A 316 -9.22 2.05 7.57
CA THR A 316 -10.27 2.86 8.17
C THR A 316 -9.98 4.35 8.08
N PRO A 317 -8.82 4.87 8.53
CA PRO A 317 -8.50 6.28 8.36
C PRO A 317 -8.44 6.71 6.89
N ARG A 318 -7.92 5.87 6.00
CA ARG A 318 -7.92 6.20 4.57
C ARG A 318 -9.32 6.24 3.97
N SER A 319 -10.25 5.39 4.41
CA SER A 319 -11.62 5.46 3.95
C SER A 319 -12.30 6.77 4.36
N ARG A 320 -12.06 7.25 5.59
CA ARG A 320 -12.54 8.55 6.04
C ARG A 320 -11.95 9.72 5.25
N LEU A 321 -10.67 9.62 4.90
CA LEU A 321 -10.03 10.58 4.00
C LEU A 321 -10.73 10.63 2.63
N LEU A 322 -11.03 9.47 2.04
CA LEU A 322 -11.76 9.40 0.78
C LEU A 322 -13.19 9.94 0.90
N GLU A 323 -13.87 9.67 2.00
CA GLU A 323 -15.19 10.26 2.32
C GLU A 323 -15.10 11.78 2.33
N LYS A 324 -14.14 12.36 3.04
CA LYS A 324 -13.99 13.82 3.15
C LYS A 324 -13.64 14.50 1.82
N TYR A 325 -12.70 13.97 1.07
CA TYR A 325 -12.17 14.65 -0.13
C TYR A 325 -12.83 14.24 -1.44
N LEU A 326 -13.41 13.04 -1.49
CA LEU A 326 -14.08 12.53 -2.69
C LEU A 326 -15.57 12.24 -2.46
N ASN A 327 -16.10 12.57 -1.30
CA ASN A 327 -17.47 12.22 -0.93
C ASN A 327 -17.73 10.71 -1.13
N ALA A 328 -16.76 9.86 -0.74
CA ALA A 328 -16.86 8.42 -0.94
C ALA A 328 -18.00 7.81 -0.14
N ARG A 329 -18.73 6.86 -0.72
CA ARG A 329 -19.67 6.04 0.04
C ARG A 329 -18.94 4.94 0.77
N LEU A 330 -19.08 4.88 2.09
CA LEU A 330 -18.47 3.83 2.89
C LEU A 330 -19.46 2.71 3.18
N PHE A 331 -18.98 1.48 3.12
CA PHE A 331 -19.68 0.29 3.61
C PHE A 331 -18.83 -0.39 4.67
N ASP A 332 -19.47 -0.88 5.72
CA ASP A 332 -18.82 -1.85 6.60
C ASP A 332 -18.65 -3.18 5.86
N TYR A 333 -17.47 -3.78 6.00
CA TYR A 333 -17.16 -5.04 5.32
C TYR A 333 -18.11 -6.17 5.72
N ASP A 334 -18.49 -6.25 6.98
CA ASP A 334 -19.35 -7.31 7.49
C ASP A 334 -20.82 -7.11 7.08
N GLU A 335 -21.23 -5.88 6.93
CA GLU A 335 -22.58 -5.49 6.52
C GLU A 335 -22.76 -5.42 5.01
N LEU A 336 -21.68 -5.54 4.24
CA LEU A 336 -21.76 -5.48 2.78
C LEU A 336 -22.72 -6.53 2.23
N ARG A 337 -23.75 -6.09 1.51
CA ARG A 337 -24.78 -6.89 0.82
C ARG A 337 -24.96 -6.36 -0.59
N SER A 338 -25.38 -7.26 -1.48
CA SER A 338 -25.49 -6.97 -2.92
C SER A 338 -26.54 -5.93 -3.26
N GLU A 339 -27.70 -5.98 -2.61
CA GLU A 339 -28.79 -5.04 -2.89
C GLU A 339 -28.50 -3.62 -2.39
N PRO A 340 -28.04 -3.39 -1.12
CA PRO A 340 -27.59 -2.07 -0.71
C PRO A 340 -26.46 -1.52 -1.56
N LEU A 341 -25.54 -2.38 -2.03
CA LEU A 341 -24.47 -1.98 -2.94
C LEU A 341 -25.02 -1.52 -4.29
N ALA A 342 -26.01 -2.23 -4.84
CA ALA A 342 -26.68 -1.85 -6.09
C ALA A 342 -27.34 -0.47 -5.96
N ARG A 343 -28.11 -0.23 -4.89
CA ARG A 343 -28.72 1.09 -4.62
C ARG A 343 -27.67 2.20 -4.50
N ALA A 344 -26.54 1.91 -3.85
CA ALA A 344 -25.45 2.88 -3.75
C ALA A 344 -24.81 3.18 -5.10
N ILE A 345 -24.65 2.19 -5.97
CA ILE A 345 -24.15 2.37 -7.34
C ILE A 345 -25.09 3.33 -8.10
N GLU A 346 -26.40 3.09 -8.08
CA GLU A 346 -27.40 3.95 -8.74
C GLU A 346 -27.33 5.39 -8.22
N GLN A 347 -27.30 5.58 -6.93
CA GLN A 347 -27.15 6.92 -6.32
C GLN A 347 -25.87 7.62 -6.78
N TRP A 348 -24.77 6.89 -6.83
CA TRP A 348 -23.46 7.45 -7.24
C TRP A 348 -23.35 7.75 -8.73
N THR A 349 -24.18 7.15 -9.59
CA THR A 349 -24.25 7.56 -11.00
C THR A 349 -24.66 9.02 -11.13
N GLN A 350 -25.59 9.48 -10.30
CA GLN A 350 -26.13 10.83 -10.29
C GLN A 350 -25.28 11.82 -9.47
N ALA A 351 -24.41 11.34 -8.59
CA ALA A 351 -23.58 12.20 -7.77
C ALA A 351 -22.60 13.03 -8.63
N PRO A 352 -22.27 14.27 -8.24
CA PRO A 352 -21.26 15.06 -8.94
C PRO A 352 -19.89 14.39 -8.86
N ALA A 353 -19.06 14.61 -9.89
CA ALA A 353 -17.69 14.14 -9.87
C ALA A 353 -16.87 14.92 -8.82
N PRO A 354 -16.14 14.25 -7.93
CA PRO A 354 -15.32 14.93 -6.95
C PRO A 354 -14.10 15.58 -7.59
N ARG A 355 -13.55 16.59 -6.90
CA ARG A 355 -12.33 17.27 -7.37
C ARG A 355 -11.09 16.46 -6.99
N PRO A 356 -10.10 16.29 -7.88
CA PRO A 356 -8.84 15.68 -7.55
C PRO A 356 -8.03 16.54 -6.56
N LEU A 357 -7.17 15.90 -5.77
CA LEU A 357 -6.19 16.64 -4.98
C LEU A 357 -5.15 17.33 -5.90
N PRO A 358 -4.54 18.44 -5.43
CA PRO A 358 -3.56 19.16 -6.23
C PRO A 358 -2.35 18.28 -6.57
N PRO A 359 -1.75 18.44 -7.77
CA PRO A 359 -0.60 17.66 -8.24
C PRO A 359 0.59 17.63 -7.28
N SER A 360 0.80 18.70 -6.51
CA SER A 360 1.86 18.78 -5.49
C SER A 360 1.76 17.71 -4.41
N SER A 361 0.56 17.15 -4.18
CA SER A 361 0.34 16.06 -3.24
C SER A 361 0.96 14.72 -3.69
N PHE A 362 1.32 14.58 -4.97
CA PHE A 362 1.75 13.34 -5.62
C PHE A 362 3.21 13.36 -6.10
N GLN A 363 4.02 14.20 -5.51
CA GLN A 363 5.47 14.33 -5.83
C GLN A 363 6.34 13.48 -4.89
N GLY A 364 5.79 12.48 -4.22
CA GLY A 364 6.46 11.71 -3.18
C GLY A 364 7.79 11.11 -3.62
N ALA A 365 7.87 10.50 -4.81
CA ALA A 365 9.10 9.92 -5.32
C ALA A 365 10.19 10.99 -5.55
N ALA A 366 9.84 12.09 -6.23
CA ALA A 366 10.78 13.20 -6.50
C ALA A 366 11.26 13.85 -5.19
N ASN A 367 10.33 14.09 -4.26
CA ASN A 367 10.67 14.67 -2.95
C ASN A 367 11.57 13.73 -2.12
N THR A 368 11.33 12.42 -2.17
CA THR A 368 12.18 11.43 -1.48
C THR A 368 13.60 11.51 -2.02
N VAL A 369 13.78 11.44 -3.35
CA VAL A 369 15.11 11.54 -3.98
C VAL A 369 15.79 12.87 -3.66
N LYS A 370 15.07 13.99 -3.74
CA LYS A 370 15.60 15.31 -3.40
C LYS A 370 16.12 15.35 -1.97
N ASN A 371 15.37 14.80 -1.01
CA ASN A 371 15.80 14.77 0.39
C ASN A 371 17.00 13.83 0.60
N ILE A 372 17.02 12.67 -0.04
CA ILE A 372 18.17 11.75 0.00
C ILE A 372 19.43 12.45 -0.51
N LEU A 373 19.36 13.09 -1.68
CA LEU A 373 20.48 13.84 -2.25
C LEU A 373 20.97 14.94 -1.30
N LYS A 374 20.03 15.68 -0.70
CA LYS A 374 20.39 16.70 0.30
C LYS A 374 21.12 16.08 1.48
N LEU A 375 20.64 14.97 2.03
CA LEU A 375 21.23 14.30 3.20
C LEU A 375 22.59 13.67 2.91
N LEU A 376 22.87 13.26 1.67
CA LEU A 376 24.16 12.71 1.27
C LEU A 376 25.21 13.80 0.97
N PHE A 377 24.80 14.92 0.36
CA PHE A 377 25.70 15.91 -0.19
C PHE A 377 25.73 17.24 0.59
N THR A 378 24.87 17.41 1.59
CA THR A 378 25.06 18.51 2.53
C THR A 378 26.29 18.16 3.39
N LYS A 379 27.43 18.80 3.12
CA LYS A 379 28.56 18.82 4.05
C LYS A 379 28.00 19.27 5.40
N GLU A 380 28.16 18.45 6.45
CA GLU A 380 28.17 18.98 7.79
C GLU A 380 29.24 20.06 7.74
N SER A 381 28.85 21.32 7.82
CA SER A 381 29.76 22.39 8.15
C SER A 381 30.34 22.01 9.52
N VAL A 382 31.49 21.39 9.50
CA VAL A 382 32.36 21.30 10.68
C VAL A 382 32.61 22.74 11.06
N VAL A 383 31.83 23.25 11.99
CA VAL A 383 32.18 24.44 12.74
C VAL A 383 33.40 24.03 13.52
N ASN A 384 34.56 24.27 12.91
CA ASN A 384 35.81 24.43 13.64
C ASN A 384 35.62 25.59 14.65
N LYS A 385 35.15 25.26 15.83
CA LYS A 385 35.40 26.09 16.99
C LYS A 385 36.76 25.68 17.56
N ASN A 386 37.81 25.97 16.82
CA ASN A 386 39.07 26.31 17.37
C ASN A 386 39.09 27.83 17.44
N THR A 387 38.87 28.38 18.62
CA THR A 387 39.47 29.65 18.99
C THR A 387 39.41 29.76 20.51
N ILE A 388 40.60 29.62 21.08
CA ILE A 388 41.09 30.14 22.34
C ILE A 388 40.48 29.54 23.62
#